data_6042f8f3bfb290eca070c4544e819ede
#
_entry.id   6042f8f3bfb290eca070c4544e819ede
#
_cell.length_a   1.000
_cell.length_b   1.000
_cell.length_c   1.000
_cell.angle_alpha   90.00
_cell.angle_beta   90.00
_cell.angle_gamma   90.00
#
_symmetry.space_group_name_H-M   'P 1'
#
loop_
_entity.id
_entity.type
_entity.pdbx_description
1 polymer ?
#
loop_
_entity_poly.entity_id
_entity_poly.type
_entity_poly.pdbx_seq_one_letter_code
_entity_poly.pdbx_strand_id
1 'polypeptide(L)'
;MLERIGCGYLVLNSERKVIEWNAAARATIERQGDAAETASALSAGLRRLVANVPVHFLPGSLSWVVIRNLGDNPVVLDEIGVVAHDGTCIVALLDRENRTAANPQTLQRMFGLTSAETHLALRLAQGDAPLEIARSWHLSRTTIRSQLASLFAKTETKRQAELVALLGRISVLP
;
A
#
# COMPACT_ATOMS: atom_id res chain seq x y z
N MET A 1 9.66 11.24 -0.19
CA MET A 1 9.00 10.75 -1.42
C MET A 1 8.36 9.38 -1.20
N LEU A 2 9.04 8.39 -0.65
CA LEU A 2 8.51 7.04 -0.38
C LEU A 2 7.36 7.01 0.66
N GLU A 3 7.39 7.89 1.67
CA GLU A 3 6.28 8.04 2.64
C GLU A 3 4.97 8.44 1.99
N ARG A 4 5.03 9.25 0.92
CA ARG A 4 3.85 9.73 0.19
C ARG A 4 3.15 8.63 -0.62
N ILE A 5 3.85 7.53 -0.89
CA ILE A 5 3.34 6.41 -1.71
C ILE A 5 2.69 5.34 -0.82
N GLY A 6 2.70 5.51 0.52
CA GLY A 6 2.19 4.49 1.44
C GLY A 6 3.03 3.19 1.44
N CYS A 7 4.18 3.20 0.80
CA CYS A 7 5.14 2.10 0.85
C CYS A 7 5.92 2.11 2.15
N GLY A 8 6.13 0.95 2.73
CA GLY A 8 7.13 0.77 3.75
C GLY A 8 8.53 0.99 3.15
N TYR A 9 9.40 1.71 3.85
CA TYR A 9 10.81 1.73 3.49
C TYR A 9 11.72 1.48 4.69
N LEU A 10 12.84 0.85 4.42
CA LEU A 10 13.94 0.62 5.33
C LEU A 10 15.22 1.12 4.68
N VAL A 11 16.05 1.83 5.44
CA VAL A 11 17.42 2.19 5.01
C VAL A 11 18.38 1.27 5.74
N LEU A 12 19.24 0.61 4.99
CA LEU A 12 20.25 -0.30 5.51
C LEU A 12 21.63 0.33 5.36
N ASN A 13 22.47 0.18 6.37
CA ASN A 13 23.88 0.55 6.29
C ASN A 13 24.71 -0.50 5.53
N SER A 14 26.02 -0.27 5.39
CA SER A 14 26.98 -1.17 4.74
C SER A 14 27.03 -2.58 5.37
N GLU A 15 26.67 -2.72 6.66
CA GLU A 15 26.55 -3.99 7.38
C GLU A 15 25.19 -4.66 7.20
N ARG A 16 24.30 -4.10 6.37
CA ARG A 16 22.91 -4.54 6.13
C ARG A 16 22.03 -4.51 7.39
N LYS A 17 22.32 -3.59 8.30
CA LYS A 17 21.49 -3.30 9.47
C LYS A 17 20.57 -2.13 9.15
N VAL A 18 19.32 -2.22 9.59
CA VAL A 18 18.34 -1.13 9.48
C VAL A 18 18.80 0.03 10.36
N ILE A 19 18.90 1.22 9.77
CA ILE A 19 19.25 2.47 10.46
C ILE A 19 18.12 3.49 10.43
N GLU A 20 17.20 3.38 9.44
CA GLU A 20 16.05 4.25 9.31
C GLU A 20 14.87 3.46 8.73
N TRP A 21 13.64 3.83 9.11
CA TRP A 21 12.41 3.21 8.62
C TRP A 21 11.21 4.14 8.81
N ASN A 22 10.11 3.86 8.09
CA ASN A 22 8.84 4.53 8.32
C ASN A 22 7.81 3.61 9.02
N ALA A 23 6.71 4.21 9.46
CA ALA A 23 5.63 3.49 10.14
C ALA A 23 5.01 2.37 9.28
N ALA A 24 4.96 2.54 7.96
CA ALA A 24 4.43 1.53 7.04
C ALA A 24 5.33 0.29 6.97
N ALA A 25 6.66 0.45 6.98
CA ALA A 25 7.60 -0.67 7.02
C ALA A 25 7.47 -1.45 8.34
N ARG A 26 7.38 -0.72 9.46
CA ARG A 26 7.13 -1.32 10.77
C ARG A 26 5.86 -2.16 10.76
N ALA A 27 4.73 -1.59 10.36
CA ALA A 27 3.44 -2.29 10.31
C ALA A 27 3.46 -3.51 9.37
N THR A 28 4.21 -3.44 8.27
CA THR A 28 4.37 -4.57 7.34
C THR A 28 5.12 -5.72 8.00
N ILE A 29 6.21 -5.45 8.71
CA ILE A 29 7.00 -6.49 9.41
C ILE A 29 6.24 -7.07 10.59
N GLU A 30 5.53 -6.25 11.38
CA GLU A 30 4.68 -6.70 12.48
C GLU A 30 3.59 -7.68 12.00
N ARG A 31 2.99 -7.43 10.84
CA ARG A 31 2.00 -8.33 10.24
C ARG A 31 2.56 -9.68 9.84
N GLN A 32 3.83 -9.77 9.51
CA GLN A 32 4.52 -11.04 9.25
C GLN A 32 4.84 -11.83 10.54
N GLY A 33 4.39 -11.33 11.69
CA GLY A 33 4.57 -11.99 12.99
C GLY A 33 5.87 -11.64 13.70
N ASP A 34 6.60 -10.63 13.22
CA ASP A 34 7.87 -10.20 13.77
C ASP A 34 7.72 -8.94 14.64
N ALA A 35 8.50 -8.87 15.71
CA ALA A 35 8.66 -7.61 16.44
C ALA A 35 9.33 -6.57 15.54
N ALA A 36 8.89 -5.31 15.61
CA ALA A 36 9.39 -4.24 14.75
C ALA A 36 9.60 -2.92 15.52
N GLU A 37 9.79 -2.99 16.83
CA GLU A 37 9.93 -1.79 17.68
C GLU A 37 11.34 -1.18 17.62
N THR A 38 12.35 -1.96 17.25
CA THR A 38 13.74 -1.53 17.22
C THR A 38 14.38 -1.80 15.87
N ALA A 39 15.46 -1.09 15.56
CA ALA A 39 16.27 -1.32 14.35
C ALA A 39 16.78 -2.77 14.25
N SER A 40 17.14 -3.38 15.39
CA SER A 40 17.58 -4.77 15.43
C SER A 40 16.46 -5.74 15.12
N ALA A 41 15.26 -5.51 15.67
CA ALA A 41 14.08 -6.32 15.41
C ALA A 41 13.64 -6.21 13.94
N LEU A 42 13.62 -5.01 13.37
CA LEU A 42 13.34 -4.79 11.95
C LEU A 42 14.37 -5.46 11.04
N SER A 43 15.65 -5.42 11.41
CA SER A 43 16.71 -6.12 10.66
C SER A 43 16.52 -7.64 10.70
N ALA A 44 16.07 -8.19 11.82
CA ALA A 44 15.76 -9.61 11.96
C ALA A 44 14.51 -9.99 11.16
N GLY A 45 13.45 -9.17 11.21
CA GLY A 45 12.21 -9.36 10.46
C GLY A 45 12.45 -9.32 8.96
N LEU A 46 13.20 -8.33 8.47
CA LEU A 46 13.59 -8.26 7.06
C LEU A 46 14.34 -9.51 6.61
N ARG A 47 15.33 -9.96 7.39
CA ARG A 47 16.10 -11.18 7.07
C ARG A 47 15.20 -12.42 6.99
N ARG A 48 14.23 -12.56 7.89
CA ARG A 48 13.25 -13.68 7.85
C ARG A 48 12.35 -13.58 6.63
N LEU A 49 11.85 -12.38 6.34
CA LEU A 49 10.99 -12.13 5.19
C LEU A 49 11.65 -12.57 3.88
N VAL A 50 12.95 -12.32 3.72
CA VAL A 50 13.70 -12.64 2.49
C VAL A 50 14.53 -13.92 2.59
N ALA A 51 14.40 -14.72 3.66
CA ALA A 51 15.27 -15.86 3.94
C ALA A 51 15.31 -16.91 2.82
N ASN A 52 14.23 -17.07 2.08
CA ASN A 52 14.08 -18.05 1.01
C ASN A 52 14.27 -17.44 -0.40
N VAL A 53 14.71 -16.19 -0.47
CA VAL A 53 14.90 -15.49 -1.74
C VAL A 53 16.39 -15.15 -1.89
N PRO A 54 17.02 -15.43 -3.03
CA PRO A 54 18.42 -15.07 -3.27
C PRO A 54 18.53 -13.55 -3.49
N VAL A 55 18.59 -12.80 -2.39
CA VAL A 55 18.64 -11.33 -2.41
C VAL A 55 20.01 -10.83 -2.04
N HIS A 56 20.52 -9.89 -2.83
CA HIS A 56 21.73 -9.16 -2.53
C HIS A 56 21.42 -7.66 -2.53
N PHE A 57 21.14 -7.10 -1.36
CA PHE A 57 21.00 -5.65 -1.20
C PHE A 57 22.36 -5.01 -1.47
N LEU A 58 22.50 -4.40 -2.64
CA LEU A 58 23.74 -3.77 -3.06
C LEU A 58 23.88 -2.37 -2.45
N PRO A 59 25.08 -1.96 -2.03
CA PRO A 59 25.31 -0.59 -1.59
C PRO A 59 24.89 0.41 -2.68
N GLY A 60 24.15 1.45 -2.29
CA GLY A 60 23.66 2.49 -3.20
C GLY A 60 22.42 2.11 -4.00
N SER A 61 21.87 0.90 -3.85
CA SER A 61 20.69 0.44 -4.60
C SER A 61 19.37 0.71 -3.90
N LEU A 62 18.30 0.64 -4.69
CA LEU A 62 16.92 0.52 -4.23
C LEU A 62 16.42 -0.89 -4.58
N SER A 63 15.98 -1.65 -3.58
CA SER A 63 15.39 -2.97 -3.75
C SER A 63 13.92 -2.94 -3.36
N TRP A 64 13.05 -3.45 -4.22
CA TRP A 64 11.62 -3.61 -3.95
C TRP A 64 11.33 -5.02 -3.45
N VAL A 65 10.80 -5.14 -2.25
CA VAL A 65 10.32 -6.42 -1.68
C VAL A 65 8.80 -6.43 -1.77
N VAL A 66 8.28 -7.21 -2.70
CA VAL A 66 6.84 -7.32 -2.97
C VAL A 66 6.27 -8.52 -2.23
N ILE A 67 5.47 -8.27 -1.22
CA ILE A 67 4.76 -9.28 -0.43
C ILE A 67 3.38 -9.48 -1.08
N ARG A 68 3.07 -10.73 -1.48
CA ARG A 68 1.81 -11.06 -2.15
C ARG A 68 0.72 -11.51 -1.19
N ASN A 69 1.04 -12.46 -0.32
CA ASN A 69 0.15 -12.96 0.72
C ASN A 69 0.96 -13.26 1.98
N LEU A 70 0.28 -13.38 3.11
CA LEU A 70 0.91 -13.77 4.36
C LEU A 70 1.49 -15.20 4.24
N GLY A 71 2.79 -15.34 4.52
CA GLY A 71 3.49 -16.64 4.45
C GLY A 71 4.01 -17.04 3.08
N ASP A 72 3.71 -16.30 2.00
CA ASP A 72 4.31 -16.53 0.70
C ASP A 72 5.72 -15.94 0.63
N ASN A 73 6.59 -16.55 -0.16
CA ASN A 73 7.89 -15.95 -0.48
C ASN A 73 7.69 -14.62 -1.23
N PRO A 74 8.31 -13.53 -0.77
CA PRO A 74 8.24 -12.26 -1.46
C PRO A 74 8.96 -12.33 -2.81
N VAL A 75 8.57 -11.45 -3.73
CA VAL A 75 9.31 -11.20 -4.96
C VAL A 75 10.19 -9.99 -4.71
N VAL A 76 11.50 -10.12 -5.01
CA VAL A 76 12.43 -9.01 -4.88
C VAL A 76 12.81 -8.53 -6.27
N LEU A 77 12.72 -7.22 -6.47
CA LEU A 77 13.09 -6.53 -7.69
C LEU A 77 14.15 -5.49 -7.32
N ASP A 78 15.35 -5.68 -7.85
CA ASP A 78 16.44 -4.74 -7.64
C ASP A 78 16.44 -3.70 -8.76
N GLU A 79 16.45 -2.44 -8.38
CA GLU A 79 16.61 -1.33 -9.31
C GLU A 79 18.10 -0.98 -9.37
N ILE A 80 18.68 -1.20 -10.54
CA ILE A 80 20.10 -0.91 -10.79
C ILE A 80 20.24 0.60 -10.99
N GLY A 81 20.63 1.30 -9.93
CA GLY A 81 20.88 2.73 -9.95
C GLY A 81 21.55 3.17 -8.67
N VAL A 82 22.38 4.20 -8.73
CA VAL A 82 22.97 4.77 -7.51
C VAL A 82 21.94 5.68 -6.87
N VAL A 83 21.29 5.19 -5.81
CA VAL A 83 20.30 5.95 -5.02
C VAL A 83 20.97 6.69 -3.86
N ALA A 84 22.08 6.13 -3.34
CA ALA A 84 22.84 6.72 -2.25
C ALA A 84 24.35 6.56 -2.47
N HIS A 85 25.12 7.62 -2.17
CA HIS A 85 26.58 7.62 -2.34
C HIS A 85 27.35 7.22 -1.08
N ASP A 86 26.65 7.02 0.04
CA ASP A 86 27.21 6.73 1.36
C ASP A 86 27.32 5.22 1.68
N GLY A 87 27.05 4.37 0.71
CA GLY A 87 27.04 2.91 0.90
C GLY A 87 25.79 2.36 1.57
N THR A 88 24.78 3.19 1.82
CA THR A 88 23.46 2.73 2.29
C THR A 88 22.67 2.12 1.12
N CYS A 89 21.73 1.23 1.42
CA CYS A 89 20.74 0.79 0.45
C CYS A 89 19.32 1.03 0.99
N ILE A 90 18.39 1.28 0.08
CA ILE A 90 16.99 1.47 0.41
C ILE A 90 16.23 0.20 0.04
N VAL A 91 15.44 -0.31 0.99
CA VAL A 91 14.53 -1.43 0.75
C VAL A 91 13.09 -0.90 0.87
N ALA A 92 12.37 -0.92 -0.25
CA ALA A 92 10.96 -0.57 -0.28
C ALA A 92 10.12 -1.85 -0.11
N LEU A 93 9.23 -1.85 0.89
CA LEU A 93 8.31 -2.94 1.17
C LEU A 93 6.96 -2.62 0.53
N LEU A 94 6.57 -3.37 -0.47
CA LEU A 94 5.28 -3.29 -1.11
C LEU A 94 4.41 -4.47 -0.68
N ASP A 95 3.49 -4.22 0.24
CA ASP A 95 2.54 -5.21 0.69
C ASP A 95 1.23 -5.06 -0.09
N ARG A 96 0.88 -6.08 -0.86
CA ARG A 96 -0.33 -6.07 -1.69
C ARG A 96 -1.63 -6.13 -0.88
N GLU A 97 -1.59 -6.69 0.32
CA GLU A 97 -2.76 -6.71 1.21
C GLU A 97 -2.95 -5.36 1.90
N ASN A 98 -1.86 -4.63 2.13
CA ASN A 98 -1.90 -3.26 2.63
C ASN A 98 -2.02 -2.27 1.47
N ARG A 99 -3.08 -2.36 0.71
CA ARG A 99 -3.45 -1.26 -0.20
C ARG A 99 -3.72 -0.05 0.67
N THR A 100 -2.84 0.93 0.62
CA THR A 100 -3.10 2.24 1.22
C THR A 100 -4.40 2.73 0.59
N ALA A 101 -5.46 2.74 1.38
CA ALA A 101 -6.73 3.27 0.90
C ALA A 101 -6.48 4.73 0.50
N ALA A 102 -7.03 5.15 -0.63
CA ALA A 102 -6.94 6.54 -1.03
C ALA A 102 -7.45 7.42 0.12
N ASN A 103 -6.75 8.52 0.38
CA ASN A 103 -7.10 9.42 1.47
C ASN A 103 -8.54 9.95 1.26
N PRO A 104 -9.47 9.72 2.20
CA PRO A 104 -10.86 10.17 2.06
C PRO A 104 -11.00 11.66 1.78
N GLN A 105 -10.19 12.48 2.43
CA GLN A 105 -10.21 13.94 2.26
C GLN A 105 -9.71 14.34 0.87
N THR A 106 -8.70 13.66 0.35
CA THR A 106 -8.21 13.86 -1.01
C THR A 106 -9.28 13.52 -2.03
N LEU A 107 -9.99 12.41 -1.87
CA LEU A 107 -11.10 12.02 -2.76
C LEU A 107 -12.25 13.04 -2.73
N GLN A 108 -12.62 13.52 -1.55
CA GLN A 108 -13.66 14.54 -1.39
C GLN A 108 -13.28 15.84 -2.10
N ARG A 109 -12.04 16.28 -1.95
CA ARG A 109 -11.56 17.54 -2.59
C ARG A 109 -11.42 17.41 -4.10
N MET A 110 -10.92 16.28 -4.59
CA MET A 110 -10.68 16.09 -6.03
C MET A 110 -11.97 15.93 -6.84
N PHE A 111 -12.94 15.20 -6.29
CA PHE A 111 -14.14 14.82 -7.04
C PHE A 111 -15.43 15.40 -6.47
N GLY A 112 -15.37 16.20 -5.41
CA GLY A 112 -16.57 16.73 -4.76
C GLY A 112 -17.46 15.64 -4.17
N LEU A 113 -16.86 14.55 -3.65
CA LEU A 113 -17.61 13.44 -3.09
C LEU A 113 -18.20 13.81 -1.72
N THR A 114 -19.39 13.35 -1.46
CA THR A 114 -19.97 13.33 -0.10
C THR A 114 -19.26 12.26 0.74
N SER A 115 -19.44 12.32 2.06
CA SER A 115 -18.88 11.28 2.96
C SER A 115 -19.42 9.88 2.62
N ALA A 116 -20.70 9.75 2.28
CA ALA A 116 -21.30 8.48 1.88
C ALA A 116 -20.70 7.93 0.58
N GLU A 117 -20.53 8.79 -0.43
CA GLU A 117 -19.90 8.42 -1.71
C GLU A 117 -18.42 8.06 -1.51
N THR A 118 -17.72 8.77 -0.65
CA THR A 118 -16.32 8.47 -0.32
C THR A 118 -16.20 7.10 0.35
N HIS A 119 -17.03 6.81 1.34
CA HIS A 119 -17.04 5.49 1.99
C HIS A 119 -17.39 4.37 0.99
N LEU A 120 -18.37 4.62 0.11
CA LEU A 120 -18.72 3.67 -0.95
C LEU A 120 -17.52 3.40 -1.88
N ALA A 121 -16.85 4.46 -2.32
CA ALA A 121 -15.67 4.35 -3.19
C ALA A 121 -14.56 3.52 -2.54
N LEU A 122 -14.27 3.76 -1.26
CA LEU A 122 -13.24 3.04 -0.51
C LEU A 122 -13.58 1.55 -0.34
N ARG A 123 -14.85 1.22 -0.04
CA ARG A 123 -15.30 -0.19 0.06
C ARG A 123 -15.18 -0.91 -1.29
N LEU A 124 -15.58 -0.25 -2.39
CA LEU A 124 -15.42 -0.79 -3.74
C LEU A 124 -13.93 -1.01 -4.11
N ALA A 125 -13.05 -0.10 -3.68
CA ALA A 125 -11.61 -0.24 -3.88
C ALA A 125 -11.01 -1.43 -3.09
N GLN A 126 -11.60 -1.78 -1.95
CA GLN A 126 -11.26 -2.96 -1.16
C GLN A 126 -11.73 -4.28 -1.78
N GLY A 127 -12.61 -4.20 -2.79
CA GLY A 127 -13.14 -5.35 -3.52
C GLY A 127 -14.55 -5.77 -3.10
N ASP A 128 -15.19 -5.03 -2.20
CA ASP A 128 -16.55 -5.34 -1.78
C ASP A 128 -17.56 -5.15 -2.94
N ALA A 129 -18.49 -6.08 -3.05
CA ALA A 129 -19.56 -5.97 -4.05
C ALA A 129 -20.62 -4.94 -3.60
N PRO A 130 -21.19 -4.14 -4.54
CA PRO A 130 -22.20 -3.13 -4.19
C PRO A 130 -23.38 -3.67 -3.38
N LEU A 131 -23.82 -4.89 -3.66
CA LEU A 131 -24.93 -5.51 -2.93
C LEU A 131 -24.55 -5.91 -1.50
N GLU A 132 -23.30 -6.27 -1.25
CA GLU A 132 -22.78 -6.56 0.08
C GLU A 132 -22.69 -5.29 0.91
N ILE A 133 -22.22 -4.19 0.30
CA ILE A 133 -22.19 -2.87 0.92
C ILE A 133 -23.61 -2.43 1.27
N ALA A 134 -24.56 -2.57 0.35
CA ALA A 134 -25.95 -2.23 0.60
C ALA A 134 -26.54 -3.02 1.79
N ARG A 135 -26.26 -4.32 1.88
CA ARG A 135 -26.68 -5.15 3.01
C ARG A 135 -26.04 -4.70 4.33
N SER A 136 -24.73 -4.45 4.34
CA SER A 136 -24.00 -4.04 5.54
C SER A 136 -24.45 -2.67 6.06
N TRP A 137 -24.91 -1.78 5.18
CA TRP A 137 -25.39 -0.44 5.51
C TRP A 137 -26.91 -0.35 5.64
N HIS A 138 -27.62 -1.47 5.53
CA HIS A 138 -29.09 -1.53 5.56
C HIS A 138 -29.76 -0.61 4.52
N LEU A 139 -29.13 -0.47 3.34
CA LEU A 139 -29.63 0.33 2.24
C LEU A 139 -30.44 -0.49 1.24
N SER A 140 -31.41 0.16 0.59
CA SER A 140 -32.13 -0.44 -0.53
C SER A 140 -31.22 -0.61 -1.76
N ARG A 141 -31.59 -1.56 -2.64
CA ARG A 141 -30.90 -1.71 -3.94
C ARG A 141 -31.00 -0.46 -4.79
N THR A 142 -32.07 0.28 -4.67
CA THR A 142 -32.29 1.54 -5.41
C THR A 142 -31.34 2.61 -4.89
N THR A 143 -31.18 2.73 -3.57
CA THR A 143 -30.29 3.70 -2.92
C THR A 143 -28.84 3.48 -3.33
N ILE A 144 -28.35 2.23 -3.25
CA ILE A 144 -26.94 1.95 -3.61
C ILE A 144 -26.69 2.19 -5.08
N ARG A 145 -27.66 1.89 -5.96
CA ARG A 145 -27.54 2.18 -7.40
C ARG A 145 -27.49 3.67 -7.69
N SER A 146 -28.30 4.47 -7.00
CA SER A 146 -28.26 5.93 -7.11
C SER A 146 -26.92 6.51 -6.64
N GLN A 147 -26.41 6.04 -5.52
CA GLN A 147 -25.09 6.45 -5.01
C GLN A 147 -23.95 6.06 -5.96
N LEU A 148 -24.01 4.86 -6.56
CA LEU A 148 -23.04 4.44 -7.58
C LEU A 148 -23.10 5.33 -8.83
N ALA A 149 -24.29 5.63 -9.31
CA ALA A 149 -24.47 6.51 -10.48
C ALA A 149 -23.87 7.91 -10.21
N SER A 150 -24.14 8.49 -9.04
CA SER A 150 -23.55 9.76 -8.61
C SER A 150 -22.02 9.68 -8.51
N LEU A 151 -21.51 8.61 -7.89
CA LEU A 151 -20.07 8.39 -7.75
C LEU A 151 -19.38 8.28 -9.11
N PHE A 152 -19.93 7.50 -10.04
CA PHE A 152 -19.38 7.37 -11.40
C PHE A 152 -19.41 8.69 -12.17
N ALA A 153 -20.49 9.45 -12.05
CA ALA A 153 -20.60 10.76 -12.69
C ALA A 153 -19.53 11.74 -12.17
N LYS A 154 -19.32 11.80 -10.85
CA LYS A 154 -18.35 12.70 -10.22
C LYS A 154 -16.89 12.30 -10.47
N THR A 155 -16.63 11.01 -10.62
CA THR A 155 -15.28 10.49 -10.91
C THR A 155 -15.01 10.31 -12.41
N GLU A 156 -15.96 10.67 -13.27
CA GLU A 156 -15.88 10.50 -14.73
C GLU A 156 -15.57 9.05 -15.15
N THR A 157 -16.02 8.07 -14.36
CA THR A 157 -15.87 6.65 -14.65
C THR A 157 -17.20 6.04 -15.08
N LYS A 158 -17.17 4.96 -15.86
CA LYS A 158 -18.37 4.28 -16.38
C LYS A 158 -18.63 2.92 -15.74
N ARG A 159 -17.59 2.33 -15.12
CA ARG A 159 -17.63 0.98 -14.58
C ARG A 159 -16.85 0.92 -13.25
N GLN A 160 -17.23 -0.03 -12.40
CA GLN A 160 -16.54 -0.26 -11.13
C GLN A 160 -15.03 -0.51 -11.32
N ALA A 161 -14.63 -1.27 -12.34
CA ALA A 161 -13.23 -1.53 -12.62
C ALA A 161 -12.42 -0.26 -12.93
N GLU A 162 -13.00 0.69 -13.67
CA GLU A 162 -12.38 1.99 -13.96
C GLU A 162 -12.23 2.83 -12.69
N LEU A 163 -13.26 2.84 -11.85
CA LEU A 163 -13.21 3.50 -10.54
C LEU A 163 -12.12 2.92 -9.65
N VAL A 164 -12.05 1.60 -9.51
CA VAL A 164 -11.03 0.92 -8.71
C VAL A 164 -9.62 1.23 -9.23
N ALA A 165 -9.44 1.22 -10.55
CA ALA A 165 -8.17 1.59 -11.17
C ALA A 165 -7.79 3.06 -10.91
N LEU A 166 -8.77 3.98 -10.98
CA LEU A 166 -8.58 5.40 -10.66
C LEU A 166 -8.18 5.57 -9.20
N LEU A 167 -8.91 4.96 -8.27
CA LEU A 167 -8.63 5.02 -6.84
C LEU A 167 -7.25 4.44 -6.50
N GLY A 168 -6.85 3.36 -7.18
CA GLY A 168 -5.52 2.79 -7.03
C GLY A 168 -4.39 3.74 -7.45
N ARG A 169 -4.61 4.58 -8.46
CA ARG A 169 -3.65 5.62 -8.86
C ARG A 169 -3.60 6.78 -7.87
N ILE A 170 -4.73 7.13 -7.29
CA ILE A 170 -4.85 8.24 -6.35
C ILE A 170 -4.37 7.86 -4.95
N SER A 171 -4.40 6.58 -4.58
CA SER A 171 -3.89 6.11 -3.29
C SER A 171 -2.42 6.44 -3.05
N VAL A 172 -1.68 6.78 -4.11
CA VAL A 172 -0.30 7.26 -4.07
C VAL A 172 -0.19 8.77 -3.81
N LEU A 173 -1.32 9.51 -3.83
CA LEU A 173 -1.33 10.94 -3.58
C LEU A 173 -1.51 11.21 -2.07
N PRO A 174 -0.86 12.26 -1.54
CA PRO A 174 -0.95 12.63 -0.14
C PRO A 174 -2.35 13.11 0.26
#